data_6f86eddbcaf401b74d6e9e3f274d8d86
#
_entry.id   6f86eddbcaf401b74d6e9e3f274d8d86
#
_cell.length_a   1.000
_cell.length_b   1.000
_cell.length_c   1.000
_cell.angle_alpha   90.00
_cell.angle_beta   90.00
_cell.angle_gamma   90.00
#
_symmetry.space_group_name_H-M   'P 1'
#
loop_
_entity.id
_entity.type
_entity.pdbx_description
1 polymer ?
#
loop_
_entity_poly.entity_id
_entity_poly.type
_entity_poly.pdbx_seq_one_letter_code
_entity_poly.pdbx_strand_id
1 'polypeptide(L)'
;MKKIILIFITSLFIGCAPTGVQVTFDDEKSNAIRAHFQNYLNNDMDGLKSLWSSDLQVFANSTEPVTLDELVVLLQAQHATFDPITMSWGNGDEDLGQWVETTNYPDGPANDAVTVTQTWFTWNATSKLTGETINLPAHISFLWDENDKISQEYHHYDTGEMIAAIEAAQAAAAVE
;
A
#
# COMPACT_ATOMS: atom_id res chain seq x y z
N MET A 1 1.31 52.54 -48.42
CA MET A 1 0.66 51.44 -47.68
C MET A 1 1.74 50.49 -47.18
N LYS A 2 2.10 50.54 -45.86
CA LYS A 2 3.13 49.69 -45.27
C LYS A 2 2.43 48.44 -44.75
N LYS A 3 2.79 47.27 -45.31
CA LYS A 3 2.32 45.95 -44.80
C LYS A 3 3.16 45.57 -43.57
N ILE A 4 2.50 45.54 -42.41
CA ILE A 4 3.09 45.01 -41.16
C ILE A 4 2.93 43.48 -41.21
N ILE A 5 4.06 42.77 -41.33
CA ILE A 5 4.12 41.29 -41.21
C ILE A 5 4.20 40.99 -39.70
N LEU A 6 3.13 40.46 -39.15
CA LEU A 6 3.07 39.99 -37.76
C LEU A 6 3.69 38.59 -37.73
N ILE A 7 4.92 38.48 -37.26
CA ILE A 7 5.58 37.16 -37.04
C ILE A 7 5.07 36.62 -35.70
N PHE A 8 4.21 35.59 -35.77
CA PHE A 8 3.81 34.80 -34.61
C PHE A 8 4.96 33.88 -34.22
N ILE A 9 5.72 34.23 -33.17
CA ILE A 9 6.70 33.34 -32.56
C ILE A 9 5.93 32.38 -31.64
N THR A 10 5.56 31.22 -32.14
CA THR A 10 5.14 30.09 -31.32
C THR A 10 6.35 29.54 -30.58
N SER A 11 6.52 29.97 -29.34
CA SER A 11 7.46 29.35 -28.41
C SER A 11 7.02 27.90 -28.15
N LEU A 12 7.66 26.96 -28.80
CA LEU A 12 7.60 25.56 -28.44
C LEU A 12 8.28 25.41 -27.07
N PHE A 13 7.48 25.35 -26.01
CA PHE A 13 7.94 24.85 -24.72
C PHE A 13 8.12 23.34 -24.88
N ILE A 14 9.32 22.93 -25.29
CA ILE A 14 9.78 21.56 -25.14
C ILE A 14 10.01 21.39 -23.62
N GLY A 15 8.99 20.97 -22.91
CA GLY A 15 9.13 20.51 -21.52
C GLY A 15 10.07 19.30 -21.57
N CYS A 16 11.31 19.45 -21.08
CA CYS A 16 12.15 18.30 -20.79
C CYS A 16 11.39 17.45 -19.79
N ALA A 17 10.98 16.24 -20.19
CA ALA A 17 10.54 15.25 -19.23
C ALA A 17 11.69 15.02 -18.21
N PRO A 18 11.43 14.98 -16.92
CA PRO A 18 12.47 14.71 -15.94
C PRO A 18 13.10 13.36 -16.22
N THR A 19 14.44 13.33 -16.31
CA THR A 19 15.22 12.13 -16.68
C THR A 19 15.68 11.32 -15.48
N GLY A 20 15.29 11.70 -14.27
CA GLY A 20 15.70 11.04 -13.03
C GLY A 20 14.56 10.32 -12.31
N VAL A 21 14.89 9.64 -11.23
CA VAL A 21 13.93 9.07 -10.29
C VAL A 21 13.04 10.20 -9.75
N GLN A 22 11.74 9.98 -9.77
CA GLN A 22 10.76 10.93 -9.26
C GLN A 22 10.00 10.32 -8.09
N VAL A 23 9.92 11.07 -7.00
CA VAL A 23 9.12 10.69 -5.82
C VAL A 23 7.96 11.69 -5.70
N THR A 24 6.77 11.14 -5.54
CA THR A 24 5.54 11.93 -5.38
C THR A 24 4.74 11.41 -4.19
N PHE A 25 3.92 12.28 -3.58
CA PHE A 25 3.17 11.96 -2.36
C PHE A 25 1.67 12.13 -2.52
N ASP A 26 1.23 12.80 -3.59
CA ASP A 26 -0.16 13.22 -3.81
C ASP A 26 -0.61 12.91 -5.24
N ASP A 27 -0.08 11.84 -5.81
CA ASP A 27 -0.46 11.30 -7.11
C ASP A 27 -1.60 10.28 -6.99
N GLU A 28 -2.13 9.82 -8.14
CA GLU A 28 -3.24 8.88 -8.19
C GLU A 28 -2.94 7.56 -7.46
N LYS A 29 -1.70 7.03 -7.59
CA LYS A 29 -1.32 5.76 -6.96
C LYS A 29 -1.16 5.91 -5.45
N SER A 30 -0.49 6.98 -4.99
CA SER A 30 -0.39 7.29 -3.56
C SER A 30 -1.77 7.46 -2.92
N ASN A 31 -2.69 8.14 -3.61
CA ASN A 31 -4.05 8.35 -3.12
C ASN A 31 -4.88 7.05 -3.17
N ALA A 32 -4.70 6.20 -4.20
CA ALA A 32 -5.31 4.89 -4.27
C ALA A 32 -4.88 3.98 -3.10
N ILE A 33 -3.60 3.99 -2.72
CA ILE A 33 -3.11 3.22 -1.57
C ILE A 33 -3.67 3.75 -0.25
N ARG A 34 -3.78 5.09 -0.06
CA ARG A 34 -4.45 5.63 1.13
C ARG A 34 -5.91 5.17 1.24
N ALA A 35 -6.64 5.21 0.13
CA ALA A 35 -8.01 4.69 0.08
C ALA A 35 -8.07 3.18 0.33
N HIS A 36 -7.12 2.43 -0.19
CA HIS A 36 -6.99 0.98 0.02
C HIS A 36 -6.80 0.63 1.50
N PHE A 37 -5.91 1.32 2.21
CA PHE A 37 -5.78 1.16 3.67
C PHE A 37 -7.04 1.57 4.43
N GLN A 38 -7.75 2.60 3.96
CA GLN A 38 -9.01 2.97 4.59
C GLN A 38 -10.08 1.87 4.41
N ASN A 39 -10.12 1.20 3.24
CA ASN A 39 -10.97 0.03 3.01
C ASN A 39 -10.60 -1.11 3.97
N TYR A 40 -9.30 -1.37 4.18
CA TYR A 40 -8.84 -2.35 5.16
C TYR A 40 -9.31 -1.99 6.57
N LEU A 41 -9.10 -0.77 7.04
CA LEU A 41 -9.51 -0.33 8.38
C LEU A 41 -11.03 -0.41 8.59
N ASN A 42 -11.81 -0.22 7.53
CA ASN A 42 -13.27 -0.34 7.53
C ASN A 42 -13.76 -1.79 7.35
N ASN A 43 -12.85 -2.78 7.20
CA ASN A 43 -13.18 -4.17 6.85
C ASN A 43 -13.98 -4.30 5.55
N ASP A 44 -13.75 -3.40 4.59
CA ASP A 44 -14.36 -3.42 3.26
C ASP A 44 -13.55 -4.29 2.31
N MET A 45 -13.82 -5.60 2.30
CA MET A 45 -13.11 -6.56 1.44
C MET A 45 -13.40 -6.36 -0.04
N ASP A 46 -14.56 -5.85 -0.43
CA ASP A 46 -14.88 -5.57 -1.83
C ASP A 46 -14.11 -4.33 -2.31
N GLY A 47 -14.03 -3.29 -1.48
CA GLY A 47 -13.19 -2.12 -1.73
C GLY A 47 -11.71 -2.50 -1.88
N LEU A 48 -11.19 -3.38 -1.02
CA LEU A 48 -9.82 -3.91 -1.13
C LEU A 48 -9.60 -4.64 -2.45
N LYS A 49 -10.47 -5.60 -2.78
CA LYS A 49 -10.38 -6.39 -4.02
C LYS A 49 -10.47 -5.54 -5.28
N SER A 50 -11.10 -4.38 -5.21
CA SER A 50 -11.25 -3.49 -6.35
C SER A 50 -9.91 -2.95 -6.89
N LEU A 51 -8.87 -2.86 -6.06
CA LEU A 51 -7.56 -2.35 -6.44
C LEU A 51 -6.56 -3.47 -6.78
N TRP A 52 -6.76 -4.69 -6.28
CA TRP A 52 -5.90 -5.83 -6.57
C TRP A 52 -6.13 -6.42 -7.96
N SER A 53 -5.05 -6.89 -8.58
CA SER A 53 -5.10 -7.76 -9.75
C SER A 53 -5.63 -9.14 -9.35
N SER A 54 -6.27 -9.85 -10.29
CA SER A 54 -6.76 -11.21 -10.06
C SER A 54 -5.65 -12.24 -9.82
N ASP A 55 -4.44 -11.93 -10.25
CA ASP A 55 -3.23 -12.75 -10.12
C ASP A 55 -2.23 -12.15 -9.12
N LEU A 56 -2.73 -11.37 -8.15
CA LEU A 56 -1.95 -10.77 -7.07
C LEU A 56 -1.04 -11.79 -6.40
N GLN A 57 0.20 -11.38 -6.17
CA GLN A 57 1.22 -12.12 -5.39
C GLN A 57 1.66 -11.29 -4.18
N VAL A 58 1.54 -11.83 -2.98
CA VAL A 58 1.95 -11.15 -1.75
C VAL A 58 3.11 -11.88 -1.09
N PHE A 59 4.23 -11.19 -0.96
CA PHE A 59 5.46 -11.69 -0.34
C PHE A 59 5.56 -11.14 1.09
N ALA A 60 5.10 -11.89 2.07
CA ALA A 60 5.11 -11.49 3.48
C ALA A 60 6.32 -12.10 4.22
N ASN A 61 7.45 -11.37 4.26
CA ASN A 61 8.74 -11.84 4.79
C ASN A 61 9.17 -13.20 4.20
N SER A 62 8.78 -13.50 2.97
CA SER A 62 8.96 -14.82 2.33
C SER A 62 9.37 -14.63 0.86
N THR A 63 10.05 -15.61 0.31
CA THR A 63 10.31 -15.73 -1.13
C THR A 63 9.18 -16.46 -1.87
N GLU A 64 8.29 -17.12 -1.13
CA GLU A 64 7.10 -17.76 -1.67
C GLU A 64 5.90 -16.84 -1.46
N PRO A 65 5.19 -16.47 -2.54
CA PRO A 65 4.04 -15.57 -2.42
C PRO A 65 2.80 -16.32 -1.91
N VAL A 66 1.94 -15.63 -1.19
CA VAL A 66 0.55 -16.03 -0.99
C VAL A 66 -0.33 -15.42 -2.09
N THR A 67 -1.40 -16.12 -2.41
CA THR A 67 -2.38 -15.72 -3.41
C THR A 67 -3.39 -14.71 -2.86
N LEU A 68 -4.16 -14.07 -3.74
CA LEU A 68 -5.25 -13.18 -3.34
C LEU A 68 -6.25 -13.86 -2.40
N ASP A 69 -6.62 -15.12 -2.66
CA ASP A 69 -7.59 -15.84 -1.83
C ASP A 69 -7.03 -16.11 -0.43
N GLU A 70 -5.76 -16.49 -0.32
CA GLU A 70 -5.08 -16.69 0.97
C GLU A 70 -4.94 -15.39 1.74
N LEU A 71 -4.59 -14.28 1.07
CA LEU A 71 -4.53 -12.96 1.69
C LEU A 71 -5.88 -12.56 2.28
N VAL A 72 -6.97 -12.72 1.53
CA VAL A 72 -8.33 -12.38 1.99
C VAL A 72 -8.69 -13.15 3.26
N VAL A 73 -8.36 -14.45 3.32
CA VAL A 73 -8.59 -15.27 4.53
C VAL A 73 -7.80 -14.72 5.72
N LEU A 74 -6.54 -14.32 5.51
CA LEU A 74 -5.71 -13.73 6.57
C LEU A 74 -6.28 -12.40 7.06
N LEU A 75 -6.69 -11.50 6.17
CA LEU A 75 -7.27 -10.21 6.54
C LEU A 75 -8.58 -10.36 7.31
N GLN A 76 -9.43 -11.31 6.91
CA GLN A 76 -10.65 -11.64 7.63
C GLN A 76 -10.34 -12.19 9.03
N ALA A 77 -9.32 -13.02 9.18
CA ALA A 77 -8.88 -13.52 10.48
C ALA A 77 -8.35 -12.39 11.38
N GLN A 78 -7.64 -11.40 10.82
CA GLN A 78 -7.23 -10.22 11.57
C GLN A 78 -8.45 -9.46 12.14
N HIS A 79 -9.44 -9.13 11.30
CA HIS A 79 -10.65 -8.44 11.74
C HIS A 79 -11.54 -9.28 12.68
N ALA A 80 -11.49 -10.61 12.58
CA ALA A 80 -12.17 -11.49 13.53
C ALA A 80 -11.49 -11.45 14.91
N THR A 81 -10.17 -11.34 14.95
CA THR A 81 -9.36 -11.44 16.17
C THR A 81 -9.18 -10.11 16.89
N PHE A 82 -9.07 -9.00 16.15
CA PHE A 82 -8.68 -7.69 16.68
C PHE A 82 -9.78 -6.64 16.52
N ASP A 83 -9.90 -5.75 17.52
CA ASP A 83 -10.75 -4.56 17.52
C ASP A 83 -10.36 -3.64 18.71
N PRO A 84 -10.02 -2.36 18.51
CA PRO A 84 -9.86 -1.71 17.21
C PRO A 84 -8.60 -2.13 16.47
N ILE A 85 -8.60 -1.96 15.13
CA ILE A 85 -7.41 -1.94 14.30
C ILE A 85 -7.22 -0.51 13.81
N THR A 86 -6.03 0.05 14.03
CA THR A 86 -5.68 1.40 13.59
C THR A 86 -4.28 1.42 12.97
N MET A 87 -3.96 2.48 12.26
CA MET A 87 -2.61 2.74 11.75
C MET A 87 -2.16 4.11 12.22
N SER A 88 -0.86 4.24 12.51
CA SER A 88 -0.23 5.49 12.93
C SER A 88 1.13 5.68 12.27
N TRP A 89 1.47 6.95 11.98
CA TRP A 89 2.77 7.36 11.48
C TRP A 89 3.12 8.76 11.99
N GLY A 90 4.31 8.91 12.53
CA GLY A 90 4.80 10.17 13.10
C GLY A 90 4.89 10.14 14.62
N ASN A 91 5.32 11.27 15.17
CA ASN A 91 5.48 11.45 16.62
C ASN A 91 4.58 12.61 17.09
N GLY A 92 3.62 12.33 17.94
CA GLY A 92 2.82 13.33 18.64
C GLY A 92 1.50 13.67 17.96
N ASP A 93 1.09 14.94 17.99
CA ASP A 93 -0.26 15.42 17.67
C ASP A 93 -0.65 15.33 16.19
N GLU A 94 0.30 15.04 15.30
CA GLU A 94 0.06 14.86 13.86
C GLU A 94 0.18 13.37 13.50
N ASP A 95 -0.87 12.61 13.77
CA ASP A 95 -0.98 11.25 13.29
C ASP A 95 -1.45 11.24 11.84
N LEU A 96 -0.53 10.92 10.92
CA LEU A 96 -0.80 10.84 9.49
C LEU A 96 -1.40 9.49 9.08
N GLY A 97 -1.66 8.57 10.03
CA GLY A 97 -2.08 7.20 9.75
C GLY A 97 -0.96 6.40 9.09
N GLN A 98 -0.55 6.77 7.90
CA GLN A 98 0.56 6.16 7.19
C GLN A 98 1.33 7.17 6.33
N TRP A 99 2.63 6.97 6.18
CA TRP A 99 3.42 7.61 5.14
C TRP A 99 3.21 6.84 3.83
N VAL A 100 2.89 7.53 2.76
CA VAL A 100 2.71 6.94 1.43
C VAL A 100 3.43 7.78 0.41
N GLU A 101 4.27 7.15 -0.40
CA GLU A 101 4.96 7.77 -1.52
C GLU A 101 4.95 6.86 -2.75
N THR A 102 4.92 7.45 -3.94
CA THR A 102 5.09 6.74 -5.20
C THR A 102 6.40 7.15 -5.84
N THR A 103 7.24 6.18 -6.16
CA THR A 103 8.51 6.36 -6.86
C THR A 103 8.43 5.83 -8.28
N ASN A 104 8.73 6.70 -9.25
CA ASN A 104 8.87 6.32 -10.65
C ASN A 104 10.36 6.18 -10.99
N TYR A 105 10.79 4.96 -11.27
CA TYR A 105 12.13 4.64 -11.73
C TYR A 105 12.13 4.62 -13.24
N PRO A 106 12.96 5.43 -13.91
CA PRO A 106 13.09 5.42 -15.36
C PRO A 106 13.80 4.15 -15.85
N ASP A 107 13.59 3.82 -17.12
CA ASP A 107 14.38 2.81 -17.80
C ASP A 107 15.88 3.13 -17.77
N GLY A 108 16.72 2.11 -17.59
CA GLY A 108 18.15 2.27 -17.44
C GLY A 108 18.94 1.01 -17.77
N PRO A 109 20.30 1.08 -17.73
CA PRO A 109 21.15 -0.06 -18.08
C PRO A 109 21.00 -1.29 -17.18
N ALA A 110 20.45 -1.12 -15.98
CA ALA A 110 20.37 -2.17 -14.95
C ALA A 110 18.93 -2.54 -14.57
N ASN A 111 17.93 -1.81 -15.05
CA ASN A 111 16.52 -2.01 -14.69
C ASN A 111 15.60 -1.49 -15.80
N ASP A 112 14.47 -2.13 -15.96
CA ASP A 112 13.35 -1.58 -16.72
C ASP A 112 12.65 -0.47 -15.91
N ALA A 113 11.89 0.40 -16.60
CA ALA A 113 11.07 1.40 -15.93
C ALA A 113 10.04 0.72 -15.03
N VAL A 114 9.93 1.20 -13.78
CA VAL A 114 8.97 0.66 -12.82
C VAL A 114 8.41 1.76 -11.92
N THR A 115 7.13 1.65 -11.60
CA THR A 115 6.47 2.48 -10.58
C THR A 115 6.21 1.64 -9.35
N VAL A 116 6.68 2.12 -8.21
CA VAL A 116 6.49 1.47 -6.91
C VAL A 116 5.86 2.46 -5.96
N THR A 117 4.75 2.09 -5.33
CA THR A 117 4.20 2.84 -4.20
C THR A 117 4.65 2.17 -2.91
N GLN A 118 5.15 2.96 -1.96
CA GLN A 118 5.71 2.46 -0.71
C GLN A 118 4.99 3.10 0.48
N THR A 119 4.88 2.34 1.56
CA THR A 119 4.20 2.81 2.77
C THR A 119 4.97 2.43 4.02
N TRP A 120 4.94 3.32 5.02
CA TRP A 120 5.43 3.07 6.38
C TRP A 120 4.35 3.47 7.38
N PHE A 121 4.09 2.60 8.34
CA PHE A 121 3.12 2.82 9.40
C PHE A 121 3.39 1.90 10.58
N THR A 122 2.78 2.19 11.71
CA THR A 122 2.61 1.22 12.79
C THR A 122 1.19 0.70 12.77
N TRP A 123 1.04 -0.61 12.59
CA TRP A 123 -0.25 -1.29 12.73
C TRP A 123 -0.51 -1.52 14.21
N ASN A 124 -1.59 -0.98 14.72
CA ASN A 124 -1.97 -1.10 16.12
C ASN A 124 -3.28 -1.87 16.19
N ALA A 125 -3.33 -2.95 16.98
CA ALA A 125 -4.51 -3.79 17.08
C ALA A 125 -4.68 -4.38 18.46
N THR A 126 -5.89 -4.35 18.99
CA THR A 126 -6.19 -4.89 20.30
C THR A 126 -6.88 -6.23 20.15
N SER A 127 -6.33 -7.28 20.77
CA SER A 127 -6.91 -8.62 20.76
C SER A 127 -8.26 -8.63 21.51
N LYS A 128 -9.31 -9.10 20.85
CA LYS A 128 -10.64 -9.29 21.47
C LYS A 128 -10.62 -10.35 22.56
N LEU A 129 -9.70 -11.33 22.50
CA LEU A 129 -9.59 -12.41 23.46
C LEU A 129 -8.88 -11.99 24.74
N THR A 130 -7.74 -11.25 24.61
CA THR A 130 -6.90 -10.95 25.77
C THR A 130 -6.99 -9.48 26.21
N GLY A 131 -7.43 -8.57 25.33
CA GLY A 131 -7.40 -7.13 25.56
C GLY A 131 -5.99 -6.53 25.39
N GLU A 132 -4.99 -7.31 25.03
CA GLU A 132 -3.63 -6.82 24.77
C GLU A 132 -3.55 -6.12 23.42
N THR A 133 -2.78 -5.03 23.35
CA THR A 133 -2.53 -4.27 22.13
C THR A 133 -1.17 -4.62 21.55
N ILE A 134 -1.17 -4.98 20.28
CA ILE A 134 0.04 -5.24 19.48
C ILE A 134 0.33 -3.99 18.65
N ASN A 135 1.60 -3.61 18.55
CA ASN A 135 2.08 -2.47 17.77
C ASN A 135 3.18 -2.95 16.84
N LEU A 136 2.87 -3.11 15.55
CA LEU A 136 3.79 -3.63 14.54
C LEU A 136 4.24 -2.52 13.58
N PRO A 137 5.50 -2.06 13.65
CA PRO A 137 6.08 -1.24 12.59
C PRO A 137 6.10 -2.03 11.28
N ALA A 138 5.56 -1.45 10.23
CA ALA A 138 5.40 -2.10 8.95
C ALA A 138 5.88 -1.23 7.80
N HIS A 139 6.43 -1.90 6.79
CA HIS A 139 6.70 -1.35 5.48
C HIS A 139 6.09 -2.27 4.41
N ILE A 140 5.33 -1.69 3.48
CA ILE A 140 4.75 -2.42 2.35
C ILE A 140 5.09 -1.68 1.06
N SER A 141 5.55 -2.43 0.05
CA SER A 141 5.75 -1.94 -1.31
C SER A 141 4.73 -2.56 -2.23
N PHE A 142 4.16 -1.76 -3.13
CA PHE A 142 3.14 -2.13 -4.11
C PHE A 142 3.69 -1.94 -5.52
N LEU A 143 3.63 -2.99 -6.34
CA LEU A 143 3.91 -2.93 -7.76
C LEU A 143 2.61 -2.97 -8.54
N TRP A 144 2.57 -2.20 -9.62
CA TRP A 144 1.39 -1.98 -10.44
C TRP A 144 1.49 -2.70 -11.78
N ASP A 145 0.37 -3.22 -12.26
CA ASP A 145 0.25 -3.73 -13.62
C ASP A 145 -0.12 -2.62 -14.62
N GLU A 146 -0.26 -2.98 -15.88
CA GLU A 146 -0.63 -2.07 -16.98
C GLU A 146 -2.08 -1.54 -16.89
N ASN A 147 -2.93 -2.14 -16.04
CA ASN A 147 -4.31 -1.75 -15.81
C ASN A 147 -4.49 -0.93 -14.52
N ASP A 148 -3.39 -0.43 -13.95
CA ASP A 148 -3.35 0.29 -12.67
C ASP A 148 -3.91 -0.51 -11.49
N LYS A 149 -3.73 -1.85 -11.51
CA LYS A 149 -4.01 -2.76 -10.39
C LYS A 149 -2.71 -3.14 -9.68
N ILE A 150 -2.80 -3.41 -8.39
CA ILE A 150 -1.70 -3.95 -7.62
C ILE A 150 -1.49 -5.41 -8.05
N SER A 151 -0.34 -5.71 -8.64
CA SER A 151 0.04 -7.06 -9.08
C SER A 151 0.93 -7.78 -8.08
N GLN A 152 1.73 -7.02 -7.31
CA GLN A 152 2.59 -7.58 -6.27
C GLN A 152 2.61 -6.68 -5.04
N GLU A 153 2.70 -7.31 -3.87
CA GLU A 153 2.95 -6.65 -2.60
C GLU A 153 4.14 -7.30 -1.88
N TYR A 154 5.00 -6.48 -1.30
CA TYR A 154 6.11 -6.92 -0.46
C TYR A 154 5.91 -6.38 0.95
N HIS A 155 5.61 -7.26 1.88
CA HIS A 155 5.35 -6.93 3.27
C HIS A 155 6.57 -7.21 4.14
N HIS A 156 7.02 -6.22 4.89
CA HIS A 156 8.16 -6.28 5.78
C HIS A 156 7.75 -5.83 7.18
N TYR A 157 7.38 -6.78 8.04
CA TYR A 157 7.06 -6.56 9.46
C TYR A 157 7.12 -7.86 10.24
N ASP A 158 7.31 -7.79 11.56
CA ASP A 158 7.28 -8.99 12.40
C ASP A 158 5.84 -9.47 12.60
N THR A 159 5.53 -10.65 12.09
CA THR A 159 4.20 -11.26 12.16
C THR A 159 3.99 -12.14 13.39
N GLY A 160 5.02 -12.36 14.21
CA GLY A 160 5.01 -13.39 15.28
C GLY A 160 3.88 -13.19 16.28
N GLU A 161 3.76 -12.00 16.86
CA GLU A 161 2.72 -11.70 17.85
C GLU A 161 1.30 -11.73 17.24
N MET A 162 1.14 -11.21 16.04
CA MET A 162 -0.14 -11.22 15.33
C MET A 162 -0.62 -12.65 15.04
N ILE A 163 0.26 -13.49 14.50
CA ILE A 163 -0.06 -14.90 14.20
C ILE A 163 -0.41 -15.67 15.48
N ALA A 164 0.38 -15.50 16.55
CA ALA A 164 0.11 -16.17 17.83
C ALA A 164 -1.25 -15.77 18.42
N ALA A 165 -1.65 -14.50 18.29
CA ALA A 165 -2.97 -14.05 18.76
C ALA A 165 -4.12 -14.61 17.91
N ILE A 166 -3.95 -14.71 16.59
CA ILE A 166 -4.94 -15.33 15.68
C ILE A 166 -5.10 -16.82 16.00
N GLU A 167 -4.00 -17.56 16.17
CA GLU A 167 -4.04 -18.99 16.52
C GLU A 167 -4.70 -19.23 17.88
N ALA A 168 -4.41 -18.38 18.87
CA ALA A 168 -5.04 -18.46 20.19
C ALA A 168 -6.56 -18.20 20.11
N ALA A 169 -7.00 -17.22 19.33
CA ALA A 169 -8.41 -16.94 19.13
C ALA A 169 -9.14 -18.09 18.42
N GLN A 170 -8.54 -18.69 17.39
CA GLN A 170 -9.07 -19.83 16.66
C GLN A 170 -9.17 -21.08 17.57
N ALA A 171 -8.16 -21.33 18.40
CA ALA A 171 -8.17 -22.43 19.36
C ALA A 171 -9.27 -22.26 20.41
N ALA A 172 -9.50 -21.04 20.91
CA ALA A 172 -10.58 -20.75 21.87
C ALA A 172 -11.97 -21.00 21.25
N ALA A 173 -12.18 -20.55 20.01
CA ALA A 173 -13.45 -20.74 19.29
C ALA A 173 -13.75 -22.20 18.95
N ALA A 174 -12.75 -23.08 18.87
CA ALA A 174 -12.93 -24.50 18.57
C ALA A 174 -13.37 -25.36 19.77
N VAL A 175 -13.36 -24.80 21.00
CA VAL A 175 -13.77 -25.50 22.24
C VAL A 175 -15.16 -25.07 22.75
N GLU A 176 -15.80 -24.10 22.10
CA GLU A 176 -17.20 -23.67 22.33
C GLU A 176 -18.16 -24.46 21.42
#